data_5a2e7e1e0ad43a1a1c46fed938da6a07
#
_entry.id   5a2e7e1e0ad43a1a1c46fed938da6a07
#
_cell.length_a   1.000
_cell.length_b   1.000
_cell.length_c   1.000
_cell.angle_alpha   90.00
_cell.angle_beta   90.00
_cell.angle_gamma   90.00
#
_symmetry.space_group_name_H-M   'P 1'
#
loop_
_entity.id
_entity.type
_entity.pdbx_description
1 polymer ?
#
loop_
_entity_poly.entity_id
_entity_poly.type
_entity_poly.pdbx_seq_one_letter_code
_entity_poly.pdbx_strand_id
1 'polypeptide(L)'
;MRRVTPSAARAVAGTIVVALFAACSTSPVTSPQNPVLTQPQANAVAEVVATDAASLVGGATLDEATGMPFAVAPMPGEPAMAASSATCSPTPTPSPVTNSDGDPVPDSVRVDFTGCTFTGGGHTVTLSGSIDIVDPTPTTTDRAFRTRSNAFTRSVTTSATGTSRSVVENGVRSVVSSADQIQLLDTTRTDYTYGSGATASHARKWLATFAADQAGSIQMGSRLPSGKWTISGSSTFTSGTDSYSLSVTTSDPLHYNTSCSVEPRFDSGTLTAVVTKGTASTTVTITFTACGQYSVTRSAA
;
A
#
# COMPACT_ATOMS: atom_id res chain seq x y z
N MET A 1 49.50 48.44 -16.37
CA MET A 1 50.62 49.08 -15.60
C MET A 1 50.09 49.63 -14.30
N ARG A 2 50.46 49.01 -13.19
CA ARG A 2 50.92 49.54 -11.90
C ARG A 2 50.96 48.42 -10.89
N ARG A 3 52.17 48.04 -10.54
CA ARG A 3 52.49 47.17 -9.39
C ARG A 3 52.41 48.06 -8.14
N VAL A 4 52.02 47.55 -7.01
CA VAL A 4 52.43 47.97 -5.68
C VAL A 4 52.62 46.75 -4.79
N THR A 5 53.78 46.69 -4.20
CA THR A 5 54.41 45.68 -3.38
C THR A 5 54.07 45.83 -1.88
N PRO A 6 54.49 44.86 -1.02
CA PRO A 6 53.91 44.59 0.26
C PRO A 6 54.47 45.35 1.44
N SER A 7 53.73 45.31 2.56
CA SER A 7 54.27 45.81 3.84
C SER A 7 54.15 44.74 4.92
N ALA A 8 55.28 44.40 5.50
CA ALA A 8 55.43 43.54 6.65
C ALA A 8 55.28 44.32 7.97
N ALA A 9 54.67 43.74 8.96
CA ALA A 9 54.79 44.15 10.36
C ALA A 9 54.52 42.97 11.30
N ARG A 10 55.54 42.45 11.80
CA ARG A 10 56.08 42.19 13.16
C ARG A 10 55.13 41.55 14.18
N ALA A 11 55.66 40.41 14.64
CA ALA A 11 55.23 39.58 15.75
C ALA A 11 55.28 40.28 17.12
N VAL A 12 54.32 39.92 17.97
CA VAL A 12 54.48 40.00 19.44
C VAL A 12 54.07 38.65 20.01
N ALA A 13 55.05 37.97 20.61
CA ALA A 13 54.88 36.74 21.34
C ALA A 13 54.32 37.06 22.74
N GLY A 14 53.18 36.57 23.06
CA GLY A 14 52.64 36.55 24.41
C GLY A 14 52.32 35.11 24.81
N THR A 15 53.21 34.53 25.65
CA THR A 15 53.02 33.18 26.18
C THR A 15 52.02 33.18 27.31
N ILE A 16 50.82 32.72 27.09
CA ILE A 16 49.83 32.43 28.15
C ILE A 16 49.78 30.90 28.31
N VAL A 17 50.30 30.42 29.43
CA VAL A 17 50.10 29.02 29.86
C VAL A 17 48.70 28.89 30.44
N VAL A 18 47.78 28.29 29.68
CA VAL A 18 46.48 27.87 30.18
C VAL A 18 46.55 26.37 30.46
N ALA A 19 46.47 26.02 31.74
CA ALA A 19 46.32 24.63 32.16
C ALA A 19 44.92 24.15 31.77
N LEU A 20 44.83 23.34 30.73
CA LEU A 20 43.62 22.61 30.32
C LEU A 20 43.45 21.38 31.21
N PHE A 21 42.53 21.45 32.15
CA PHE A 21 41.94 20.23 32.76
C PHE A 21 41.11 19.53 31.68
N ALA A 22 41.63 18.49 31.09
CA ALA A 22 40.90 17.58 30.21
C ALA A 22 39.96 16.75 31.09
N ALA A 23 38.73 17.24 31.29
CA ALA A 23 37.63 16.36 31.69
C ALA A 23 37.27 15.50 30.50
N CYS A 24 37.77 14.28 30.45
CA CYS A 24 37.27 13.25 29.56
C CYS A 24 35.86 12.87 29.97
N SER A 25 34.86 13.62 29.49
CA SER A 25 33.50 13.11 29.41
C SER A 25 33.50 12.13 28.23
N THR A 26 33.62 10.85 28.52
CA THR A 26 33.30 9.76 27.57
C THR A 26 31.80 9.73 27.39
N SER A 27 31.25 10.68 26.62
CA SER A 27 29.94 10.48 26.01
C SER A 27 30.08 9.23 25.13
N PRO A 28 29.24 8.19 25.31
CA PRO A 28 29.25 7.07 24.39
C PRO A 28 28.97 7.65 23.01
N VAL A 29 29.95 7.59 22.11
CA VAL A 29 29.74 7.83 20.69
C VAL A 29 28.89 6.66 20.24
N THR A 30 27.58 6.87 20.25
CA THR A 30 26.67 5.97 19.55
C THR A 30 27.05 6.08 18.08
N SER A 31 27.81 5.09 17.60
CA SER A 31 28.06 4.96 16.16
C SER A 31 26.71 5.05 15.46
N PRO A 32 26.57 5.89 14.42
CA PRO A 32 25.32 5.95 13.67
C PRO A 32 25.01 4.52 13.21
N GLN A 33 23.90 3.97 13.71
CA GLN A 33 23.48 2.64 13.29
C GLN A 33 23.25 2.70 11.79
N ASN A 34 23.98 1.87 11.04
CA ASN A 34 23.71 1.76 9.62
C ASN A 34 22.28 1.26 9.44
N PRO A 35 21.47 1.89 8.59
CA PRO A 35 20.12 1.43 8.34
C PRO A 35 20.15 -0.02 7.84
N VAL A 36 19.19 -0.82 8.32
CA VAL A 36 19.02 -2.24 7.96
C VAL A 36 18.78 -2.44 6.47
N LEU A 37 18.16 -1.43 5.82
CA LEU A 37 17.84 -1.45 4.41
C LEU A 37 18.77 -0.52 3.62
N THR A 38 19.21 -0.97 2.47
CA THR A 38 19.74 -0.12 1.40
C THR A 38 18.59 0.67 0.76
N GLN A 39 18.89 1.74 -0.01
CA GLN A 39 17.84 2.51 -0.69
C GLN A 39 17.01 1.66 -1.67
N PRO A 40 17.59 0.77 -2.50
CA PRO A 40 16.80 -0.13 -3.35
C PRO A 40 15.86 -1.05 -2.56
N GLN A 41 16.30 -1.58 -1.41
CA GLN A 41 15.45 -2.42 -0.54
C GLN A 41 14.32 -1.59 0.11
N ALA A 42 14.60 -0.36 0.54
CA ALA A 42 13.58 0.56 1.05
C ALA A 42 12.53 0.89 -0.02
N ASN A 43 12.96 1.09 -1.27
CA ASN A 43 12.04 1.31 -2.40
C ASN A 43 11.16 0.07 -2.66
N ALA A 44 11.73 -1.15 -2.59
CA ALA A 44 10.95 -2.38 -2.76
C ALA A 44 9.90 -2.57 -1.65
N VAL A 45 10.26 -2.28 -0.39
CA VAL A 45 9.31 -2.29 0.74
C VAL A 45 8.21 -1.25 0.50
N ALA A 46 8.59 -0.03 0.08
CA ALA A 46 7.64 1.04 -0.17
C ALA A 46 6.66 0.70 -1.29
N GLU A 47 7.12 0.11 -2.39
CA GLU A 47 6.28 -0.32 -3.51
C GLU A 47 5.23 -1.34 -3.04
N VAL A 48 5.63 -2.34 -2.27
CA VAL A 48 4.73 -3.36 -1.73
C VAL A 48 3.72 -2.76 -0.76
N VAL A 49 4.16 -1.93 0.19
CA VAL A 49 3.28 -1.27 1.18
C VAL A 49 2.29 -0.33 0.50
N ALA A 50 2.73 0.45 -0.50
CA ALA A 50 1.85 1.34 -1.26
C ALA A 50 0.81 0.57 -2.10
N THR A 51 1.22 -0.53 -2.74
CA THR A 51 0.34 -1.41 -3.51
C THR A 51 -0.73 -2.04 -2.63
N ASP A 52 -0.32 -2.57 -1.48
CA ASP A 52 -1.26 -3.19 -0.55
C ASP A 52 -2.20 -2.15 0.09
N ALA A 53 -1.73 -0.94 0.38
CA ALA A 53 -2.59 0.16 0.82
C ALA A 53 -3.64 0.53 -0.26
N ALA A 54 -3.23 0.58 -1.53
CA ALA A 54 -4.17 0.81 -2.64
C ALA A 54 -5.21 -0.33 -2.78
N SER A 55 -4.83 -1.57 -2.48
CA SER A 55 -5.74 -2.72 -2.53
C SER A 55 -6.88 -2.65 -1.51
N LEU A 56 -6.69 -1.93 -0.39
CA LEU A 56 -7.75 -1.73 0.62
C LEU A 56 -8.91 -0.94 0.04
N VAL A 57 -8.62 0.04 -0.82
CA VAL A 57 -9.65 0.87 -1.48
C VAL A 57 -10.62 0.00 -2.28
N GLY A 58 -10.08 -0.91 -3.09
CA GLY A 58 -10.90 -1.77 -3.92
C GLY A 58 -11.67 -2.84 -3.15
N GLY A 59 -11.20 -3.23 -1.98
CA GLY A 59 -11.86 -4.19 -1.11
C GLY A 59 -12.83 -3.57 -0.11
N ALA A 60 -13.03 -2.25 -0.13
CA ALA A 60 -13.82 -1.53 0.86
C ALA A 60 -15.32 -1.46 0.56
N THR A 61 -15.73 -1.69 -0.70
CA THR A 61 -17.14 -1.73 -1.14
C THR A 61 -17.35 -2.87 -2.13
N LEU A 62 -18.60 -3.33 -2.26
CA LEU A 62 -19.02 -4.35 -3.22
C LEU A 62 -19.80 -3.69 -4.36
N ASP A 63 -19.71 -4.26 -5.56
CA ASP A 63 -20.52 -3.88 -6.70
C ASP A 63 -21.93 -4.44 -6.54
N GLU A 64 -22.96 -3.59 -6.60
CA GLU A 64 -24.36 -3.98 -6.37
C GLU A 64 -24.84 -5.02 -7.38
N ALA A 65 -24.37 -4.96 -8.62
CA ALA A 65 -24.85 -5.85 -9.68
C ALA A 65 -24.20 -7.24 -9.61
N THR A 66 -22.98 -7.33 -9.08
CA THR A 66 -22.18 -8.57 -9.10
C THR A 66 -21.83 -9.08 -7.71
N GLY A 67 -22.04 -8.26 -6.66
CA GLY A 67 -21.58 -8.57 -5.30
C GLY A 67 -20.05 -8.59 -5.17
N MET A 68 -19.31 -8.10 -6.19
CA MET A 68 -17.84 -8.21 -6.21
C MET A 68 -17.16 -6.96 -5.65
N PRO A 69 -15.95 -7.10 -5.07
CA PRO A 69 -15.09 -5.96 -4.80
C PRO A 69 -14.77 -5.19 -6.08
N PHE A 70 -14.85 -3.85 -6.04
CA PHE A 70 -14.65 -3.00 -7.22
C PHE A 70 -13.25 -3.00 -7.80
N ALA A 71 -12.26 -3.36 -7.03
CA ALA A 71 -10.88 -3.38 -7.52
C ALA A 71 -10.09 -4.55 -6.94
N VAL A 72 -9.26 -5.04 -7.78
CA VAL A 72 -8.17 -5.96 -7.52
C VAL A 72 -6.95 -5.11 -7.25
N ALA A 73 -6.07 -5.55 -6.35
CA ALA A 73 -4.85 -4.82 -5.99
C ALA A 73 -4.14 -4.25 -7.23
N PRO A 74 -4.22 -2.94 -7.47
CA PRO A 74 -3.53 -2.33 -8.61
C PRO A 74 -2.04 -2.25 -8.31
N MET A 75 -1.22 -2.36 -9.33
CA MET A 75 0.22 -2.11 -9.19
C MET A 75 0.51 -0.63 -9.41
N PRO A 76 1.51 -0.05 -8.71
CA PRO A 76 1.88 1.35 -8.90
C PRO A 76 2.19 1.67 -10.36
N GLY A 77 1.69 2.81 -10.83
CA GLY A 77 1.87 3.28 -12.21
C GLY A 77 0.95 2.64 -13.24
N GLU A 78 0.04 1.76 -12.84
CA GLU A 78 -1.00 1.27 -13.74
C GLU A 78 -2.08 2.33 -13.99
N PRO A 79 -2.61 2.42 -15.22
CA PRO A 79 -3.79 3.23 -15.46
C PRO A 79 -4.94 2.67 -14.61
N ALA A 80 -5.68 3.55 -13.96
CA ALA A 80 -6.90 3.17 -13.28
C ALA A 80 -7.83 2.51 -14.30
N MET A 81 -8.23 1.26 -14.04
CA MET A 81 -9.07 0.52 -14.97
C MET A 81 -10.43 1.19 -15.10
N ALA A 82 -10.58 2.04 -16.13
CA ALA A 82 -11.89 2.27 -16.69
C ALA A 82 -12.31 0.96 -17.37
N ALA A 83 -13.54 0.51 -17.14
CA ALA A 83 -14.08 -0.72 -17.72
C ALA A 83 -14.18 -0.60 -19.25
N SER A 84 -13.05 -0.66 -19.95
CA SER A 84 -12.97 -0.67 -21.40
C SER A 84 -12.58 -2.05 -21.88
N SER A 85 -13.49 -2.70 -22.61
CA SER A 85 -13.35 -4.00 -23.27
C SER A 85 -12.96 -5.17 -22.34
N ALA A 86 -13.78 -5.43 -21.32
CA ALA A 86 -13.62 -6.64 -20.50
C ALA A 86 -14.20 -7.86 -21.23
N THR A 87 -13.40 -8.86 -21.49
CA THR A 87 -13.85 -10.22 -21.77
C THR A 87 -13.90 -11.02 -20.47
N CYS A 88 -14.62 -10.49 -19.47
CA CYS A 88 -14.72 -11.08 -18.16
C CYS A 88 -16.19 -11.21 -17.78
N SER A 89 -16.63 -12.44 -17.60
CA SER A 89 -17.93 -12.73 -16.99
C SER A 89 -17.66 -13.67 -15.82
N PRO A 90 -17.25 -13.12 -14.65
CA PRO A 90 -17.05 -13.95 -13.48
C PRO A 90 -18.38 -14.60 -13.12
N THR A 91 -18.35 -15.89 -12.81
CA THR A 91 -19.55 -16.66 -12.52
C THR A 91 -19.73 -16.77 -11.01
N PRO A 92 -20.80 -16.17 -10.45
CA PRO A 92 -21.12 -16.35 -9.04
C PRO A 92 -21.70 -17.76 -8.79
N THR A 93 -21.37 -18.34 -7.65
CA THR A 93 -21.92 -19.60 -7.16
C THR A 93 -22.35 -19.43 -5.70
N PRO A 94 -23.62 -19.64 -5.32
CA PRO A 94 -24.73 -20.10 -6.17
C PRO A 94 -25.20 -19.03 -7.18
N SER A 95 -25.95 -19.51 -8.18
CA SER A 95 -26.68 -18.63 -9.12
C SER A 95 -28.12 -19.11 -9.20
N PRO A 96 -29.14 -18.29 -8.86
CA PRO A 96 -29.01 -16.91 -8.40
C PRO A 96 -28.35 -16.80 -7.02
N VAL A 97 -27.75 -15.63 -6.74
CA VAL A 97 -27.19 -15.29 -5.44
C VAL A 97 -28.32 -15.12 -4.42
N THR A 98 -28.17 -15.68 -3.22
CA THR A 98 -29.13 -15.50 -2.13
C THR A 98 -28.79 -14.29 -1.27
N ASN A 99 -29.85 -13.61 -0.81
CA ASN A 99 -29.74 -12.48 0.11
C ASN A 99 -31.02 -12.52 0.98
N SER A 100 -30.89 -12.92 2.24
CA SER A 100 -32.00 -13.26 3.11
C SER A 100 -32.60 -12.06 3.85
N ASP A 101 -31.85 -10.98 4.04
CA ASP A 101 -32.27 -9.78 4.77
C ASP A 101 -32.51 -8.56 3.88
N GLY A 102 -32.16 -8.64 2.59
CA GLY A 102 -32.40 -7.61 1.58
C GLY A 102 -31.45 -6.42 1.64
N ASP A 103 -30.32 -6.54 2.34
CA ASP A 103 -29.25 -5.58 2.26
C ASP A 103 -28.40 -5.76 0.96
N PRO A 104 -27.42 -4.91 0.65
CA PRO A 104 -26.59 -5.07 -0.56
C PRO A 104 -25.54 -6.18 -0.49
N VAL A 105 -25.46 -6.95 0.60
CA VAL A 105 -24.47 -8.01 0.80
C VAL A 105 -25.12 -9.38 0.57
N PRO A 106 -24.59 -10.26 -0.29
CA PRO A 106 -25.13 -11.60 -0.43
C PRO A 106 -24.82 -12.46 0.80
N ASP A 107 -25.73 -13.36 1.19
CA ASP A 107 -25.56 -14.30 2.31
C ASP A 107 -24.21 -15.02 2.21
N SER A 108 -23.94 -15.57 1.03
CA SER A 108 -22.65 -16.16 0.67
C SER A 108 -22.58 -16.34 -0.85
N VAL A 109 -21.49 -15.90 -1.45
CA VAL A 109 -21.24 -16.12 -2.86
C VAL A 109 -19.74 -16.34 -3.11
N ARG A 110 -19.43 -17.31 -3.97
CA ARG A 110 -18.09 -17.49 -4.52
C ARG A 110 -18.07 -16.96 -5.95
N VAL A 111 -17.06 -16.18 -6.26
CA VAL A 111 -16.82 -15.64 -7.60
C VAL A 111 -15.52 -16.19 -8.15
N ASP A 112 -15.59 -16.93 -9.24
CA ASP A 112 -14.45 -17.52 -9.93
C ASP A 112 -14.04 -16.66 -11.13
N PHE A 113 -12.73 -16.32 -11.21
CA PHE A 113 -12.14 -15.46 -12.23
C PHE A 113 -11.34 -16.29 -13.25
N THR A 114 -12.01 -17.18 -13.98
CA THR A 114 -11.32 -17.99 -14.97
C THR A 114 -11.26 -17.25 -16.31
N GLY A 115 -10.05 -16.93 -16.78
CA GLY A 115 -9.84 -16.32 -18.09
C GLY A 115 -10.30 -14.87 -18.25
N CYS A 116 -10.51 -14.17 -17.13
CA CYS A 116 -10.83 -12.74 -17.14
C CYS A 116 -9.67 -11.92 -17.67
N THR A 117 -9.84 -11.24 -18.78
CA THR A 117 -8.80 -10.41 -19.40
C THR A 117 -9.33 -9.03 -19.74
N PHE A 118 -8.54 -8.01 -19.41
CA PHE A 118 -8.81 -6.60 -19.70
C PHE A 118 -7.64 -6.03 -20.48
N THR A 119 -7.90 -5.27 -21.53
CA THR A 119 -6.86 -4.61 -22.31
C THR A 119 -7.13 -3.11 -22.39
N GLY A 120 -6.13 -2.30 -22.09
CA GLY A 120 -6.22 -0.84 -22.11
C GLY A 120 -4.90 -0.17 -21.74
N GLY A 121 -4.67 1.04 -22.22
CA GLY A 121 -3.48 1.84 -21.86
C GLY A 121 -2.13 1.19 -22.19
N GLY A 122 -2.06 0.27 -23.16
CA GLY A 122 -0.83 -0.47 -23.48
C GLY A 122 -0.53 -1.63 -22.53
N HIS A 123 -1.50 -2.04 -21.73
CA HIS A 123 -1.41 -3.16 -20.79
C HIS A 123 -2.50 -4.19 -21.04
N THR A 124 -2.19 -5.46 -20.78
CA THR A 124 -3.15 -6.54 -20.68
C THR A 124 -3.15 -7.04 -19.24
N VAL A 125 -4.30 -7.01 -18.58
CA VAL A 125 -4.50 -7.51 -17.21
C VAL A 125 -5.30 -8.80 -17.28
N THR A 126 -4.79 -9.86 -16.66
CA THR A 126 -5.47 -11.15 -16.54
C THR A 126 -5.74 -11.42 -15.06
N LEU A 127 -6.98 -11.83 -14.75
CA LEU A 127 -7.39 -12.26 -13.42
C LEU A 127 -7.63 -13.76 -13.44
N SER A 128 -7.32 -14.42 -12.31
CA SER A 128 -7.63 -15.82 -12.03
C SER A 128 -7.77 -16.07 -10.53
N GLY A 129 -8.18 -17.29 -10.16
CA GLY A 129 -8.47 -17.63 -8.76
C GLY A 129 -9.91 -17.29 -8.39
N SER A 130 -10.21 -17.19 -7.10
CA SER A 130 -11.57 -16.92 -6.64
C SER A 130 -11.60 -16.01 -5.42
N ILE A 131 -12.77 -15.37 -5.23
CA ILE A 131 -13.09 -14.58 -4.03
C ILE A 131 -14.41 -15.13 -3.48
N ASP A 132 -14.41 -15.52 -2.21
CA ASP A 132 -15.65 -15.80 -1.46
C ASP A 132 -16.07 -14.50 -0.77
N ILE A 133 -17.36 -14.16 -0.84
CA ILE A 133 -17.98 -13.02 -0.18
C ILE A 133 -19.06 -13.57 0.73
N VAL A 134 -19.09 -13.13 1.96
CA VAL A 134 -20.02 -13.64 2.98
C VAL A 134 -20.54 -12.48 3.80
N ASP A 135 -21.84 -12.45 4.00
CA ASP A 135 -22.47 -11.66 5.03
C ASP A 135 -22.27 -12.34 6.39
N PRO A 136 -21.62 -11.69 7.37
CA PRO A 136 -21.45 -12.27 8.70
C PRO A 136 -22.76 -12.33 9.52
N THR A 137 -23.79 -11.60 9.11
CA THR A 137 -25.06 -11.41 9.81
C THR A 137 -26.28 -11.51 8.88
N PRO A 138 -26.48 -12.64 8.14
CA PRO A 138 -27.43 -12.74 7.02
C PRO A 138 -28.92 -12.67 7.41
N THR A 139 -29.22 -12.31 8.64
CA THR A 139 -30.59 -12.10 9.15
C THR A 139 -30.80 -10.68 9.69
N THR A 140 -29.80 -9.80 9.53
CA THR A 140 -29.81 -8.45 10.07
C THR A 140 -29.31 -7.49 9.01
N THR A 141 -30.17 -6.65 8.49
CA THR A 141 -29.80 -5.62 7.52
C THR A 141 -28.73 -4.70 8.12
N ASP A 142 -27.53 -4.82 7.64
CA ASP A 142 -26.39 -3.98 8.01
C ASP A 142 -25.47 -3.72 6.81
N ARG A 143 -24.25 -3.26 7.04
CA ARG A 143 -23.28 -2.96 5.98
C ARG A 143 -21.95 -3.65 6.29
N ALA A 144 -22.02 -4.86 6.83
CA ALA A 144 -20.86 -5.67 7.12
C ALA A 144 -20.71 -6.76 6.06
N PHE A 145 -19.48 -7.01 5.63
CA PHE A 145 -19.17 -8.16 4.79
C PHE A 145 -17.75 -8.66 5.04
N ARG A 146 -17.54 -9.90 4.65
CA ARG A 146 -16.23 -10.54 4.67
C ARG A 146 -15.89 -11.05 3.28
N THR A 147 -14.66 -10.78 2.82
CA THR A 147 -14.13 -11.39 1.61
C THR A 147 -12.98 -12.32 1.96
N ARG A 148 -12.85 -13.41 1.20
CA ARG A 148 -11.72 -14.34 1.26
C ARG A 148 -11.17 -14.53 -0.14
N SER A 149 -9.93 -14.10 -0.34
CA SER A 149 -9.19 -14.34 -1.57
C SER A 149 -8.54 -15.72 -1.52
N ASN A 150 -8.78 -16.54 -2.55
CA ASN A 150 -8.22 -17.88 -2.70
C ASN A 150 -7.37 -17.91 -3.97
N ALA A 151 -6.06 -17.78 -3.83
CA ALA A 151 -5.09 -17.68 -4.92
C ALA A 151 -5.54 -16.66 -5.99
N PHE A 152 -6.17 -15.56 -5.52
CA PHE A 152 -6.64 -14.54 -6.43
C PHE A 152 -5.44 -13.86 -7.08
N THR A 153 -5.30 -14.03 -8.37
CA THR A 153 -4.11 -13.63 -9.13
C THR A 153 -4.47 -12.53 -10.09
N ARG A 154 -3.65 -11.48 -10.09
CA ARG A 154 -3.62 -10.43 -11.08
C ARG A 154 -2.28 -10.45 -11.80
N SER A 155 -2.30 -10.65 -13.10
CA SER A 155 -1.12 -10.55 -13.96
C SER A 155 -1.27 -9.36 -14.90
N VAL A 156 -0.20 -8.57 -15.04
CA VAL A 156 -0.15 -7.40 -15.92
C VAL A 156 0.99 -7.56 -16.91
N THR A 157 0.66 -7.55 -18.17
CA THR A 157 1.64 -7.61 -19.26
C THR A 157 1.67 -6.27 -19.99
N THR A 158 2.84 -5.67 -20.08
CA THR A 158 3.04 -4.43 -20.87
C THR A 158 3.22 -4.78 -22.33
N SER A 159 2.33 -4.30 -23.19
CA SER A 159 2.30 -4.66 -24.62
C SER A 159 3.58 -4.26 -25.36
N ALA A 160 4.18 -3.11 -24.99
CA ALA A 160 5.38 -2.60 -25.66
C ALA A 160 6.64 -3.44 -25.42
N THR A 161 6.76 -4.07 -24.23
CA THR A 161 7.97 -4.81 -23.83
C THR A 161 7.73 -6.31 -23.69
N GLY A 162 6.48 -6.76 -23.65
CA GLY A 162 6.12 -8.13 -23.31
C GLY A 162 6.44 -8.50 -21.84
N THR A 163 6.88 -7.53 -21.04
CA THR A 163 7.21 -7.77 -19.63
C THR A 163 5.95 -8.04 -18.85
N SER A 164 5.91 -9.14 -18.11
CA SER A 164 4.80 -9.52 -17.26
C SER A 164 5.20 -9.45 -15.80
N ARG A 165 4.29 -9.00 -14.96
CA ARG A 165 4.38 -9.03 -13.51
C ARG A 165 3.08 -9.55 -12.92
N SER A 166 3.14 -10.21 -11.77
CA SER A 166 1.94 -10.76 -11.15
C SER A 166 1.91 -10.57 -9.65
N VAL A 167 0.69 -10.54 -9.13
CA VAL A 167 0.37 -10.48 -7.71
C VAL A 167 -0.62 -11.61 -7.43
N VAL A 168 -0.32 -12.44 -6.42
CA VAL A 168 -1.22 -13.47 -5.92
C VAL A 168 -1.63 -13.09 -4.50
N GLU A 169 -2.92 -12.95 -4.26
CA GLU A 169 -3.47 -12.62 -2.94
C GLU A 169 -4.19 -13.82 -2.33
N ASN A 170 -3.90 -14.09 -1.06
CA ASN A 170 -4.58 -15.05 -0.21
C ASN A 170 -4.91 -14.39 1.13
N GLY A 171 -6.10 -14.61 1.66
CA GLY A 171 -6.44 -14.12 2.99
C GLY A 171 -7.87 -13.65 3.14
N VAL A 172 -8.12 -12.90 4.20
CA VAL A 172 -9.47 -12.48 4.61
C VAL A 172 -9.46 -10.97 4.88
N ARG A 173 -10.49 -10.29 4.38
CA ARG A 173 -10.87 -8.93 4.76
C ARG A 173 -12.24 -8.95 5.40
N SER A 174 -12.39 -8.22 6.50
CA SER A 174 -13.69 -7.96 7.13
C SER A 174 -13.94 -6.47 7.07
N VAL A 175 -15.09 -6.09 6.58
CA VAL A 175 -15.49 -4.69 6.37
C VAL A 175 -16.76 -4.44 7.16
N VAL A 176 -16.80 -3.31 7.87
CA VAL A 176 -18.01 -2.74 8.47
C VAL A 176 -18.10 -1.30 8.01
N SER A 177 -19.22 -0.92 7.44
CA SER A 177 -19.39 0.43 6.92
C SER A 177 -20.65 1.12 7.47
N SER A 178 -20.58 2.45 7.49
CA SER A 178 -21.71 3.37 7.69
C SER A 178 -21.77 4.32 6.49
N ALA A 179 -22.67 5.29 6.53
CA ALA A 179 -22.73 6.31 5.49
C ALA A 179 -21.49 7.24 5.45
N ASP A 180 -20.76 7.35 6.55
CA ASP A 180 -19.65 8.30 6.72
C ASP A 180 -18.28 7.63 6.84
N GLN A 181 -18.22 6.37 7.27
CA GLN A 181 -16.99 5.71 7.64
C GLN A 181 -17.01 4.23 7.27
N ILE A 182 -15.84 3.71 6.91
CA ILE A 182 -15.58 2.28 6.76
C ILE A 182 -14.46 1.89 7.71
N GLN A 183 -14.63 0.75 8.39
CA GLN A 183 -13.56 0.05 9.10
C GLN A 183 -13.27 -1.24 8.36
N LEU A 184 -11.99 -1.52 8.15
CA LEU A 184 -11.53 -2.69 7.42
C LEU A 184 -10.40 -3.35 8.20
N LEU A 185 -10.59 -4.64 8.52
CA LEU A 185 -9.53 -5.50 9.04
C LEU A 185 -9.04 -6.40 7.89
N ASP A 186 -7.77 -6.24 7.54
CA ASP A 186 -7.12 -7.00 6.47
C ASP A 186 -6.10 -7.97 7.05
N THR A 187 -6.29 -9.27 6.82
CA THR A 187 -5.38 -10.34 7.18
C THR A 187 -5.08 -11.13 5.92
N THR A 188 -4.18 -10.60 5.11
CA THR A 188 -3.85 -11.16 3.79
C THR A 188 -2.35 -11.32 3.62
N ARG A 189 -2.01 -12.22 2.69
CA ARG A 189 -0.68 -12.41 2.15
C ARG A 189 -0.74 -12.14 0.65
N THR A 190 0.21 -11.34 0.19
CA THR A 190 0.38 -10.99 -1.21
C THR A 190 1.76 -11.48 -1.66
N ASP A 191 1.81 -12.31 -2.69
CA ASP A 191 3.04 -12.79 -3.31
C ASP A 191 3.23 -12.07 -4.66
N TYR A 192 4.37 -11.42 -4.83
CA TYR A 192 4.72 -10.61 -5.99
C TYR A 192 5.72 -11.35 -6.87
N THR A 193 5.52 -11.28 -8.18
CA THR A 193 6.53 -11.62 -9.19
C THR A 193 6.74 -10.40 -10.07
N TYR A 194 7.95 -9.84 -10.02
CA TYR A 194 8.32 -8.67 -10.80
C TYR A 194 8.70 -9.06 -12.24
N GLY A 195 8.66 -8.10 -13.16
CA GLY A 195 9.04 -8.33 -14.55
C GLY A 195 10.50 -8.80 -14.77
N SER A 196 11.35 -8.63 -13.78
CA SER A 196 12.71 -9.19 -13.74
C SER A 196 12.77 -10.67 -13.35
N GLY A 197 11.64 -11.27 -12.93
CA GLY A 197 11.58 -12.60 -12.34
C GLY A 197 11.89 -12.64 -10.84
N ALA A 198 12.28 -11.51 -10.23
CA ALA A 198 12.43 -11.43 -8.78
C ALA A 198 11.08 -11.60 -8.07
N THR A 199 11.11 -12.14 -6.87
CA THR A 199 9.92 -12.36 -6.06
C THR A 199 9.99 -11.67 -4.72
N ALA A 200 8.83 -11.28 -4.20
CA ALA A 200 8.66 -10.81 -2.83
C ALA A 200 7.33 -11.31 -2.27
N SER A 201 7.20 -11.30 -0.95
CA SER A 201 5.98 -11.67 -0.25
C SER A 201 5.72 -10.69 0.88
N HIS A 202 4.48 -10.28 1.05
CA HIS A 202 4.03 -9.40 2.13
C HIS A 202 2.81 -9.99 2.82
N ALA A 203 3.00 -10.49 4.03
CA ALA A 203 1.91 -10.96 4.88
C ALA A 203 1.58 -9.87 5.89
N ARG A 204 0.32 -9.44 5.96
CA ARG A 204 -0.11 -8.30 6.76
C ARG A 204 -1.32 -8.60 7.63
N LYS A 205 -1.39 -7.89 8.75
CA LYS A 205 -2.57 -7.75 9.59
C LYS A 205 -2.74 -6.26 9.87
N TRP A 206 -3.60 -5.63 9.09
CA TRP A 206 -3.83 -4.20 9.13
C TRP A 206 -5.25 -3.86 9.54
N LEU A 207 -5.38 -2.83 10.34
CA LEU A 207 -6.62 -2.12 10.59
C LEU A 207 -6.59 -0.83 9.76
N ALA A 208 -7.58 -0.64 8.92
CA ALA A 208 -7.74 0.57 8.13
C ALA A 208 -9.10 1.22 8.42
N THR A 209 -9.12 2.54 8.44
CA THR A 209 -10.34 3.32 8.58
C THR A 209 -10.40 4.33 7.45
N PHE A 210 -11.53 4.39 6.78
CA PHE A 210 -11.83 5.40 5.76
C PHE A 210 -12.88 6.36 6.28
N ALA A 211 -12.68 7.65 6.07
CA ALA A 211 -13.69 8.69 6.29
C ALA A 211 -13.90 9.47 4.98
N ALA A 212 -15.13 9.52 4.49
CA ALA A 212 -15.46 10.26 3.27
C ALA A 212 -15.28 11.78 3.47
N ASP A 213 -14.84 12.47 2.43
CA ASP A 213 -14.76 13.95 2.45
C ASP A 213 -16.12 14.59 2.57
N GLN A 214 -17.14 13.96 1.98
CA GLN A 214 -18.53 14.38 2.09
C GLN A 214 -19.30 13.40 2.96
N ALA A 215 -19.89 13.88 4.04
CA ALA A 215 -20.73 13.08 4.92
C ALA A 215 -21.90 12.45 4.16
N GLY A 216 -22.23 11.20 4.47
CA GLY A 216 -23.32 10.45 3.85
C GLY A 216 -23.05 9.93 2.44
N SER A 217 -21.83 10.11 1.92
CA SER A 217 -21.53 9.74 0.53
C SER A 217 -21.12 8.29 0.33
N ILE A 218 -20.87 7.53 1.38
CA ILE A 218 -20.55 6.10 1.27
C ILE A 218 -21.84 5.32 1.01
N GLN A 219 -21.90 4.68 -0.14
CA GLN A 219 -23.01 3.81 -0.54
C GLN A 219 -22.47 2.42 -0.84
N MET A 220 -23.10 1.39 -0.24
CA MET A 220 -22.86 0.02 -0.66
C MET A 220 -23.36 -0.16 -2.10
N GLY A 221 -22.65 -0.99 -2.86
CA GLY A 221 -22.99 -1.14 -4.28
C GLY A 221 -22.39 -0.07 -5.20
N SER A 222 -21.75 0.94 -4.63
CA SER A 222 -21.12 2.03 -5.39
C SER A 222 -19.61 2.10 -5.12
N ARG A 223 -18.89 2.70 -6.06
CA ARG A 223 -17.45 2.97 -5.85
C ARG A 223 -17.24 3.92 -4.67
N LEU A 224 -16.15 3.71 -3.97
CA LEU A 224 -15.76 4.54 -2.84
C LEU A 224 -15.65 6.01 -3.28
N PRO A 225 -16.24 6.98 -2.53
CA PRO A 225 -16.05 8.40 -2.77
C PRO A 225 -14.63 8.84 -2.41
N SER A 226 -14.24 10.08 -2.72
CA SER A 226 -13.00 10.67 -2.19
C SER A 226 -13.06 10.78 -0.67
N GLY A 227 -11.89 10.62 -0.03
CA GLY A 227 -11.81 10.63 1.43
C GLY A 227 -10.44 10.23 1.95
N LYS A 228 -10.35 10.06 3.25
CA LYS A 228 -9.09 9.87 3.98
C LYS A 228 -9.00 8.47 4.58
N TRP A 229 -7.89 7.81 4.33
CA TRP A 229 -7.52 6.53 4.94
C TRP A 229 -6.51 6.72 6.06
N THR A 230 -6.75 6.04 7.16
CA THR A 230 -5.73 5.75 8.18
C THR A 230 -5.49 4.25 8.22
N ILE A 231 -4.23 3.85 8.27
CA ILE A 231 -3.80 2.45 8.26
C ILE A 231 -2.85 2.24 9.42
N SER A 232 -3.02 1.15 10.15
CA SER A 232 -2.09 0.73 11.19
C SER A 232 -2.03 -0.79 11.27
N GLY A 233 -0.89 -1.32 11.65
CA GLY A 233 -0.75 -2.75 11.89
C GLY A 233 0.65 -3.27 11.71
N SER A 234 0.76 -4.59 11.70
CA SER A 234 2.02 -5.31 11.55
C SER A 234 2.01 -6.12 10.26
N SER A 235 3.20 -6.37 9.73
CA SER A 235 3.38 -7.24 8.58
C SER A 235 4.77 -7.88 8.56
N THR A 236 4.94 -8.85 7.66
CA THR A 236 6.22 -9.47 7.36
C THR A 236 6.47 -9.36 5.88
N PHE A 237 7.60 -8.81 5.51
CA PHE A 237 8.06 -8.70 4.13
C PHE A 237 9.23 -9.64 3.89
N THR A 238 9.20 -10.41 2.81
CA THR A 238 10.31 -11.27 2.37
C THR A 238 10.67 -10.95 0.93
N SER A 239 11.97 -10.93 0.63
CA SER A 239 12.48 -10.74 -0.72
C SER A 239 13.78 -11.55 -0.89
N GLY A 240 13.78 -12.53 -1.78
CA GLY A 240 14.86 -13.49 -1.86
C GLY A 240 15.03 -14.28 -0.54
N THR A 241 16.20 -14.19 0.06
CA THR A 241 16.52 -14.83 1.35
C THR A 241 16.27 -13.93 2.57
N ASP A 242 15.94 -12.66 2.34
CA ASP A 242 15.75 -11.69 3.42
C ASP A 242 14.30 -11.69 3.90
N SER A 243 14.15 -11.62 5.23
CA SER A 243 12.84 -11.47 5.89
C SER A 243 12.91 -10.33 6.92
N TYR A 244 11.87 -9.50 6.92
CA TYR A 244 11.76 -8.32 7.75
C TYR A 244 10.40 -8.29 8.44
N SER A 245 10.37 -7.85 9.70
CA SER A 245 9.11 -7.47 10.37
C SER A 245 8.88 -5.98 10.17
N LEU A 246 7.62 -5.60 9.90
CA LEU A 246 7.22 -4.23 9.68
C LEU A 246 6.11 -3.84 10.67
N SER A 247 6.21 -2.62 11.18
CA SER A 247 5.08 -1.90 11.79
C SER A 247 4.72 -0.74 10.86
N VAL A 248 3.49 -0.75 10.35
CA VAL A 248 3.01 0.24 9.37
C VAL A 248 1.97 1.14 10.03
N THR A 249 2.12 2.44 9.83
CA THR A 249 1.16 3.44 10.31
C THR A 249 1.04 4.59 9.30
N THR A 250 -0.12 5.22 9.22
CA THR A 250 -0.25 6.53 8.60
C THR A 250 0.18 7.61 9.59
N SER A 251 1.20 8.37 9.26
CA SER A 251 1.60 9.57 10.00
C SER A 251 0.81 10.81 9.56
N ASP A 252 0.34 10.81 8.33
CA ASP A 252 -0.63 11.76 7.79
C ASP A 252 -1.63 10.97 6.94
N PRO A 253 -2.97 11.13 7.14
CA PRO A 253 -3.97 10.34 6.44
C PRO A 253 -3.82 10.40 4.92
N LEU A 254 -3.93 9.22 4.28
CA LEU A 254 -3.84 9.11 2.82
C LEU A 254 -5.13 9.63 2.20
N HIS A 255 -5.06 10.69 1.42
CA HIS A 255 -6.22 11.18 0.70
C HIS A 255 -6.42 10.42 -0.60
N TYR A 256 -7.49 9.59 -0.63
CA TYR A 256 -7.98 8.91 -1.82
C TYR A 256 -8.78 9.88 -2.68
N ASN A 257 -8.39 10.04 -3.94
CA ASN A 257 -9.04 10.96 -4.87
C ASN A 257 -9.63 10.20 -6.06
N THR A 258 -10.95 10.22 -6.18
CA THR A 258 -11.66 9.53 -7.28
C THR A 258 -11.35 10.10 -8.66
N SER A 259 -10.82 11.32 -8.75
CA SER A 259 -10.41 11.95 -10.00
C SER A 259 -9.07 11.42 -10.53
N CYS A 260 -8.32 10.66 -9.71
CA CYS A 260 -7.08 10.05 -10.15
C CYS A 260 -7.34 9.00 -11.23
N SER A 261 -6.60 9.11 -12.34
CA SER A 261 -6.62 8.15 -13.45
C SER A 261 -5.52 7.10 -13.38
N VAL A 262 -4.61 7.21 -12.38
CA VAL A 262 -3.45 6.33 -12.18
C VAL A 262 -3.44 5.83 -10.76
N GLU A 263 -3.03 4.58 -10.56
CA GLU A 263 -2.89 3.96 -9.24
C GLU A 263 -1.46 4.13 -8.68
N PRO A 264 -1.34 4.20 -7.34
CA PRO A 264 -2.40 4.32 -6.36
C PRO A 264 -3.11 5.68 -6.44
N ARG A 265 -4.42 5.69 -6.23
CA ARG A 265 -5.25 6.92 -6.28
C ARG A 265 -5.12 7.78 -5.03
N PHE A 266 -3.97 7.79 -4.42
CA PHE A 266 -3.65 8.71 -3.33
C PHE A 266 -2.94 9.93 -3.91
N ASP A 267 -3.44 11.13 -3.64
CA ASP A 267 -2.84 12.39 -4.09
C ASP A 267 -2.07 13.11 -2.97
N SER A 268 -2.24 12.68 -1.72
CA SER A 268 -1.51 13.19 -0.56
C SER A 268 -1.53 12.20 0.60
N GLY A 269 -0.75 12.49 1.63
CA GLY A 269 -0.63 11.70 2.85
C GLY A 269 0.68 10.95 2.96
N THR A 270 0.92 10.33 4.11
CA THR A 270 2.19 9.69 4.42
C THR A 270 2.01 8.38 5.18
N LEU A 271 2.62 7.31 4.67
CA LEU A 271 2.81 6.04 5.37
C LEU A 271 4.22 5.97 5.95
N THR A 272 4.31 5.43 7.15
CA THR A 272 5.57 5.11 7.80
C THR A 272 5.62 3.62 8.07
N ALA A 273 6.67 2.96 7.61
CA ALA A 273 6.96 1.56 7.90
C ALA A 273 8.27 1.47 8.70
N VAL A 274 8.19 1.03 9.95
CA VAL A 274 9.37 0.68 10.73
C VAL A 274 9.72 -0.77 10.41
N VAL A 275 10.84 -0.96 9.72
CA VAL A 275 11.33 -2.24 9.23
C VAL A 275 12.42 -2.75 10.15
N THR A 276 12.24 -3.94 10.72
CA THR A 276 13.16 -4.55 11.69
C THR A 276 13.72 -5.86 11.16
N LYS A 277 15.04 -6.04 11.33
CA LYS A 277 15.75 -7.30 11.10
C LYS A 277 16.68 -7.55 12.29
N GLY A 278 16.37 -8.57 13.09
CA GLY A 278 17.05 -8.76 14.38
C GLY A 278 16.80 -7.61 15.35
N THR A 279 17.88 -6.96 15.81
CA THR A 279 17.82 -5.81 16.74
C THR A 279 17.92 -4.45 16.04
N ALA A 280 18.16 -4.44 14.74
CA ALA A 280 18.33 -3.21 13.98
C ALA A 280 17.06 -2.85 13.21
N SER A 281 16.77 -1.57 13.08
CA SER A 281 15.60 -1.08 12.38
C SER A 281 15.87 0.11 11.48
N THR A 282 14.98 0.29 10.52
CA THR A 282 14.98 1.41 9.56
C THR A 282 13.55 1.91 9.41
N THR A 283 13.37 3.19 9.51
CA THR A 283 12.10 3.82 9.18
C THR A 283 12.09 4.15 7.68
N VAL A 284 11.11 3.60 6.97
CA VAL A 284 10.81 3.91 5.57
C VAL A 284 9.57 4.80 5.57
N THR A 285 9.70 6.00 5.02
CA THR A 285 8.59 6.95 4.89
C THR A 285 8.21 7.06 3.42
N ILE A 286 6.92 6.88 3.14
CA ILE A 286 6.30 6.90 1.81
C ILE A 286 5.36 8.10 1.79
N THR A 287 5.71 9.16 1.08
CA THR A 287 4.90 10.38 0.98
C THR A 287 4.28 10.48 -0.40
N PHE A 288 2.95 10.39 -0.46
CA PHE A 288 2.19 10.59 -1.69
C PHE A 288 2.13 12.09 -2.01
N THR A 289 2.42 12.44 -3.25
CA THR A 289 2.55 13.83 -3.71
C THR A 289 1.60 14.18 -4.84
N ALA A 290 1.12 13.19 -5.56
CA ALA A 290 0.12 13.29 -6.62
C ALA A 290 -0.41 11.89 -6.94
N CYS A 291 -1.48 11.80 -7.73
CA CYS A 291 -2.03 10.54 -8.21
C CYS A 291 -0.94 9.63 -8.83
N GLY A 292 -0.77 8.43 -8.29
CA GLY A 292 0.21 7.45 -8.74
C GLY A 292 1.68 7.81 -8.46
N GLN A 293 1.94 8.87 -7.69
CA GLN A 293 3.29 9.35 -7.39
C GLN A 293 3.55 9.42 -5.90
N TYR A 294 4.70 8.91 -5.49
CA TYR A 294 5.17 9.03 -4.12
C TYR A 294 6.70 9.11 -4.06
N SER A 295 7.21 9.72 -3.02
CA SER A 295 8.63 9.71 -2.68
C SER A 295 8.91 8.75 -1.54
N VAL A 296 10.11 8.20 -1.51
CA VAL A 296 10.56 7.26 -0.48
C VAL A 296 11.82 7.80 0.18
N THR A 297 11.75 7.97 1.48
CA THR A 297 12.92 8.28 2.31
C THR A 297 13.16 7.18 3.33
N ARG A 298 14.38 7.05 3.81
CA ARG A 298 14.74 6.11 4.87
C ARG A 298 15.62 6.79 5.90
N SER A 299 15.47 6.42 7.15
CA SER A 299 16.34 6.81 8.27
C SER A 299 16.62 5.61 9.16
N ALA A 300 17.72 5.61 9.88
CA ALA A 300 17.88 4.71 11.02
C ALA A 300 16.77 5.01 12.03
N ALA A 301 16.17 3.98 12.61
CA ALA A 301 15.13 4.10 13.64
C ALA A 301 15.74 4.00 15.03
#